data_a0b54ce8c866e2d5b45ea0a2a40bcd96
#
_entry.id   a0b54ce8c866e2d5b45ea0a2a40bcd96
#
_cell.length_a   1.000
_cell.length_b   1.000
_cell.length_c   1.000
_cell.angle_alpha   90.00
_cell.angle_beta   90.00
_cell.angle_gamma   90.00
#
_symmetry.space_group_name_H-M   'P 1'
#
loop_
_entity.id
_entity.type
_entity.pdbx_description
1 polymer ?
#
loop_
_entity_poly.entity_id
_entity_poly.type
_entity_poly.pdbx_seq_one_letter_code
_entity_poly.pdbx_strand_id
1 'polypeptide(L)'
;GLSTEWDPIQRYWQDSSDANRKALHGFVAKEAIWFQYHQGVKDPSLIAPEAYTLDQKFLDRLGNIEIQLDLVKDYKTNVALYPKFQEYFRTYQPKTLLVWGDKDPYFLPEGAKAYKKDLPNATLKFYDTGHFALETHVDEIAAEILEFLNTLSN
;
A
#
# COMPACT_ATOMS: atom_id res chain seq x y z
N GLY A 1 -9.58 -3.74 2.78
CA GLY A 1 -9.44 -5.13 2.47
C GLY A 1 -8.41 -5.37 1.39
N LEU A 2 -7.89 -6.58 1.35
CA LEU A 2 -7.02 -7.02 0.28
C LEU A 2 -7.85 -7.33 -0.97
N SER A 3 -7.32 -6.99 -2.14
CA SER A 3 -7.92 -7.31 -3.44
C SER A 3 -7.51 -8.72 -3.90
N THR A 4 -8.03 -9.12 -5.07
CA THR A 4 -7.62 -10.37 -5.74
C THR A 4 -6.14 -10.36 -6.19
N GLU A 5 -5.51 -9.20 -6.28
CA GLU A 5 -4.07 -9.07 -6.53
C GLU A 5 -3.23 -9.78 -5.44
N TRP A 6 -3.79 -9.99 -4.26
CA TRP A 6 -3.15 -10.70 -3.16
C TRP A 6 -3.30 -12.23 -3.22
N ASP A 7 -4.13 -12.77 -4.11
CA ASP A 7 -4.40 -14.22 -4.15
C ASP A 7 -3.13 -15.07 -4.33
N PRO A 8 -2.16 -14.73 -5.21
CA PRO A 8 -0.92 -15.49 -5.33
C PRO A 8 -0.06 -15.42 -4.06
N ILE A 9 -0.05 -14.25 -3.40
CA ILE A 9 0.66 -14.04 -2.14
C ILE A 9 0.03 -14.88 -1.03
N GLN A 10 -1.30 -14.89 -0.93
CA GLN A 10 -2.02 -15.70 0.05
C GLN A 10 -1.77 -17.20 -0.15
N ARG A 11 -1.71 -17.67 -1.40
CA ARG A 11 -1.31 -19.06 -1.71
C ARG A 11 0.10 -19.35 -1.20
N TYR A 12 1.07 -18.47 -1.44
CA TYR A 12 2.42 -18.62 -0.94
C TYR A 12 2.50 -18.61 0.60
N TRP A 13 1.63 -17.85 1.28
CA TRP A 13 1.54 -17.88 2.75
C TRP A 13 0.99 -19.18 3.29
N GLN A 14 0.11 -19.87 2.56
CA GLN A 14 -0.45 -21.17 2.93
C GLN A 14 0.52 -22.31 2.64
N ASP A 15 1.16 -22.26 1.49
CA ASP A 15 2.15 -23.24 1.02
C ASP A 15 3.38 -22.51 0.47
N SER A 16 4.43 -22.41 1.29
CA SER A 16 5.69 -21.74 0.94
C SER A 16 6.62 -22.65 0.11
N SER A 17 6.07 -23.51 -0.77
CA SER A 17 6.84 -24.32 -1.70
C SER A 17 7.61 -23.46 -2.71
N ASP A 18 8.68 -24.02 -3.27
CA ASP A 18 9.48 -23.37 -4.32
C ASP A 18 8.63 -23.03 -5.55
N ALA A 19 7.63 -23.84 -5.86
CA ALA A 19 6.70 -23.58 -6.96
C ALA A 19 5.88 -22.31 -6.75
N ASN A 20 5.29 -22.13 -5.56
CA ASN A 20 4.54 -20.94 -5.21
C ASN A 20 5.46 -19.70 -5.08
N ARG A 21 6.68 -19.88 -4.54
CA ARG A 21 7.68 -18.83 -4.50
C ARG A 21 8.05 -18.34 -5.91
N LYS A 22 8.35 -19.25 -6.81
CA LYS A 22 8.69 -18.93 -8.20
C LYS A 22 7.55 -18.25 -8.96
N ALA A 23 6.31 -18.62 -8.67
CA ALA A 23 5.13 -17.98 -9.25
C ALA A 23 5.03 -16.47 -8.91
N LEU A 24 5.67 -16.03 -7.81
CA LEU A 24 5.69 -14.61 -7.40
C LEU A 24 6.82 -13.79 -8.04
N HIS A 25 7.73 -14.38 -8.82
CA HIS A 25 8.80 -13.61 -9.48
C HIS A 25 8.25 -12.49 -10.37
N GLY A 26 7.06 -12.66 -10.94
CA GLY A 26 6.39 -11.64 -11.73
C GLY A 26 6.04 -10.35 -10.95
N PHE A 27 5.96 -10.40 -9.62
CA PHE A 27 5.62 -9.21 -8.80
C PHE A 27 6.69 -8.12 -8.81
N VAL A 28 7.92 -8.48 -9.09
CA VAL A 28 9.06 -7.56 -9.20
C VAL A 28 9.50 -7.34 -10.65
N ALA A 29 8.74 -7.85 -11.62
CA ALA A 29 8.99 -7.64 -13.03
C ALA A 29 8.58 -6.23 -13.46
N LYS A 30 9.19 -5.74 -14.52
CA LYS A 30 8.98 -4.38 -15.07
C LYS A 30 7.50 -4.04 -15.29
N GLU A 31 6.74 -4.98 -15.81
CA GLU A 31 5.32 -4.82 -16.09
C GLU A 31 4.50 -4.66 -14.80
N ALA A 32 4.86 -5.39 -13.75
CA ALA A 32 4.20 -5.29 -12.45
C ALA A 32 4.53 -3.96 -11.76
N ILE A 33 5.78 -3.50 -11.83
CA ILE A 33 6.18 -2.20 -11.28
C ILE A 33 5.49 -1.07 -12.06
N TRP A 34 5.47 -1.13 -13.38
CA TRP A 34 4.73 -0.18 -14.19
C TRP A 34 3.24 -0.15 -13.83
N PHE A 35 2.62 -1.31 -13.65
CA PHE A 35 1.22 -1.45 -13.23
C PHE A 35 0.96 -0.80 -11.87
N GLN A 36 1.84 -1.00 -10.89
CA GLN A 36 1.71 -0.41 -9.55
C GLN A 36 1.65 1.11 -9.59
N TYR A 37 2.44 1.74 -10.48
CA TYR A 37 2.47 3.20 -10.62
C TYR A 37 1.28 3.75 -11.40
N HIS A 38 0.79 3.03 -12.42
CA HIS A 38 -0.16 3.57 -13.39
C HIS A 38 -1.62 3.13 -13.18
N GLN A 39 -1.85 1.96 -12.59
CA GLN A 39 -3.20 1.46 -12.44
C GLN A 39 -4.01 2.34 -11.50
N GLY A 40 -5.20 2.78 -11.98
CA GLY A 40 -6.09 3.66 -11.24
C GLY A 40 -5.75 5.14 -11.35
N VAL A 41 -4.61 5.52 -11.96
CA VAL A 41 -4.23 6.91 -12.17
C VAL A 41 -5.03 7.51 -13.32
N LYS A 42 -5.64 8.68 -13.09
CA LYS A 42 -6.47 9.38 -14.09
C LYS A 42 -5.63 10.02 -15.18
N ASP A 43 -4.54 10.67 -14.81
CA ASP A 43 -3.60 11.31 -15.72
C ASP A 43 -2.20 10.72 -15.56
N PRO A 44 -1.83 9.72 -16.38
CA PRO A 44 -0.52 9.08 -16.31
C PRO A 44 0.66 10.00 -16.57
N SER A 45 0.45 11.19 -17.17
CA SER A 45 1.52 12.15 -17.43
C SER A 45 2.10 12.77 -16.14
N LEU A 46 1.38 12.66 -15.02
CA LEU A 46 1.84 13.11 -13.71
C LEU A 46 2.88 12.16 -13.08
N ILE A 47 2.98 10.93 -13.58
CA ILE A 47 3.92 9.95 -13.04
C ILE A 47 5.29 10.16 -13.69
N ALA A 48 6.27 10.52 -12.87
CA ALA A 48 7.65 10.69 -13.32
C ALA A 48 8.24 9.33 -13.73
N PRO A 49 8.70 9.15 -15.01
CA PRO A 49 9.30 7.91 -15.45
C PRO A 49 10.52 7.47 -14.62
N GLU A 50 11.19 8.42 -14.01
CA GLU A 50 12.35 8.20 -13.14
C GLU A 50 11.99 7.36 -11.91
N ALA A 51 10.78 7.54 -11.35
CA ALA A 51 10.33 6.84 -10.14
C ALA A 51 10.31 5.31 -10.36
N TYR A 52 9.49 4.83 -11.29
CA TYR A 52 9.39 3.39 -11.53
C TYR A 52 10.63 2.80 -12.24
N THR A 53 11.39 3.62 -12.98
CA THR A 53 12.65 3.18 -13.60
C THR A 53 13.73 2.96 -12.54
N LEU A 54 13.82 3.84 -11.55
CA LEU A 54 14.76 3.71 -10.45
C LEU A 54 14.43 2.50 -9.57
N ASP A 55 13.15 2.32 -9.25
CA ASP A 55 12.68 1.16 -8.49
C ASP A 55 13.03 -0.15 -9.20
N GLN A 56 12.74 -0.25 -10.51
CA GLN A 56 13.10 -1.42 -11.31
C GLN A 56 14.62 -1.68 -11.26
N LYS A 57 15.42 -0.62 -11.39
CA LYS A 57 16.88 -0.76 -11.34
C LYS A 57 17.38 -1.32 -10.01
N PHE A 58 16.72 -0.98 -8.92
CA PHE A 58 17.05 -1.55 -7.61
C PHE A 58 16.55 -2.98 -7.45
N LEU A 59 15.37 -3.30 -7.97
CA LEU A 59 14.82 -4.66 -7.96
C LEU A 59 15.65 -5.64 -8.80
N ASP A 60 16.26 -5.17 -9.89
CA ASP A 60 17.11 -5.96 -10.78
C ASP A 60 18.50 -6.33 -10.15
N ARG A 61 18.80 -5.84 -8.96
CA ARG A 61 20.05 -6.21 -8.29
C ARG A 61 20.09 -7.69 -7.97
N LEU A 62 21.27 -8.29 -8.13
CA LEU A 62 21.49 -9.71 -7.82
C LEU A 62 20.98 -10.05 -6.41
N GLY A 63 20.13 -11.05 -6.32
CA GLY A 63 19.57 -11.54 -5.06
C GLY A 63 18.37 -10.75 -4.52
N ASN A 64 18.05 -9.57 -5.09
CA ASN A 64 16.98 -8.74 -4.54
C ASN A 64 15.59 -9.35 -4.70
N ILE A 65 15.34 -10.12 -5.76
CA ILE A 65 14.07 -10.86 -5.93
C ILE A 65 13.82 -11.75 -4.70
N GLU A 66 14.83 -12.49 -4.27
CA GLU A 66 14.70 -13.39 -3.13
C GLU A 66 14.44 -12.63 -1.82
N ILE A 67 15.09 -11.47 -1.64
CA ILE A 67 14.84 -10.58 -0.50
C ILE A 67 13.38 -10.09 -0.51
N GLN A 68 12.87 -9.64 -1.66
CA GLN A 68 11.49 -9.19 -1.78
C GLN A 68 10.48 -10.31 -1.47
N LEU A 69 10.75 -11.53 -1.94
CA LEU A 69 9.89 -12.68 -1.66
C LEU A 69 9.93 -13.10 -0.17
N ASP A 70 11.06 -12.93 0.50
CA ASP A 70 11.16 -13.14 1.94
C ASP A 70 10.35 -12.08 2.71
N LEU A 71 10.40 -10.82 2.31
CA LEU A 71 9.57 -9.76 2.88
C LEU A 71 8.07 -10.03 2.66
N VAL A 72 7.69 -10.44 1.45
CA VAL A 72 6.29 -10.84 1.14
C VAL A 72 5.86 -12.01 2.03
N LYS A 73 6.72 -13.00 2.26
CA LYS A 73 6.44 -14.12 3.16
C LYS A 73 6.24 -13.66 4.59
N ASP A 74 7.12 -12.80 5.08
CA ASP A 74 7.06 -12.28 6.45
C ASP A 74 5.83 -11.39 6.68
N TYR A 75 5.33 -10.71 5.66
CA TYR A 75 4.14 -9.84 5.76
C TYR A 75 2.90 -10.56 6.32
N LYS A 76 2.82 -11.89 6.19
CA LYS A 76 1.80 -12.72 6.86
C LYS A 76 1.72 -12.43 8.36
N THR A 77 2.83 -12.14 9.00
CA THR A 77 2.90 -11.84 10.43
C THR A 77 2.18 -10.53 10.77
N ASN A 78 2.23 -9.52 9.88
CA ASN A 78 1.48 -8.27 10.04
C ASN A 78 -0.03 -8.51 10.00
N VAL A 79 -0.50 -9.37 9.11
CA VAL A 79 -1.93 -9.70 9.03
C VAL A 79 -2.41 -10.34 10.35
N ALA A 80 -1.59 -11.20 10.96
CA ALA A 80 -1.87 -11.80 12.26
C ALA A 80 -1.92 -10.77 13.42
N LEU A 81 -1.27 -9.60 13.24
CA LEU A 81 -1.27 -8.52 14.23
C LEU A 81 -2.46 -7.57 14.10
N TYR A 82 -3.24 -7.60 13.01
CA TYR A 82 -4.35 -6.67 12.81
C TYR A 82 -5.35 -6.62 13.98
N PRO A 83 -5.75 -7.73 14.63
CA PRO A 83 -6.63 -7.67 15.81
C PRO A 83 -6.04 -6.84 16.94
N LYS A 84 -4.71 -6.91 17.17
CA LYS A 84 -4.01 -6.11 18.20
C LYS A 84 -3.95 -4.64 17.83
N PHE A 85 -3.74 -4.31 16.53
CA PHE A 85 -3.78 -2.92 16.07
C PHE A 85 -5.19 -2.34 16.23
N GLN A 86 -6.22 -3.09 15.89
CA GLN A 86 -7.61 -2.69 16.05
C GLN A 86 -7.97 -2.48 17.52
N GLU A 87 -7.50 -3.35 18.43
CA GLU A 87 -7.66 -3.17 19.88
C GLU A 87 -6.97 -1.90 20.37
N TYR A 88 -5.74 -1.64 19.92
CA TYR A 88 -5.02 -0.40 20.20
C TYR A 88 -5.82 0.83 19.75
N PHE A 89 -6.34 0.83 18.54
CA PHE A 89 -7.15 1.93 18.02
C PHE A 89 -8.40 2.17 18.85
N ARG A 90 -9.13 1.12 19.21
CA ARG A 90 -10.33 1.23 20.07
C ARG A 90 -10.00 1.75 21.48
N THR A 91 -8.87 1.33 22.02
CA THR A 91 -8.48 1.67 23.40
C THR A 91 -7.95 3.10 23.50
N TYR A 92 -7.07 3.50 22.60
CA TYR A 92 -6.32 4.75 22.72
C TYR A 92 -6.86 5.89 21.88
N GLN A 93 -7.71 5.59 20.88
CA GLN A 93 -8.32 6.59 19.99
C GLN A 93 -7.34 7.66 19.51
N PRO A 94 -6.16 7.28 18.92
CA PRO A 94 -5.19 8.27 18.49
C PRO A 94 -5.81 9.18 17.42
N LYS A 95 -5.48 10.47 17.45
CA LYS A 95 -5.83 11.37 16.33
C LYS A 95 -5.23 10.77 15.06
N THR A 96 -6.03 10.63 14.01
CA THR A 96 -5.65 9.89 12.81
C THR A 96 -6.11 10.61 11.54
N LEU A 97 -5.20 10.80 10.60
CA LEU A 97 -5.48 11.18 9.22
C LEU A 97 -5.20 9.97 8.32
N LEU A 98 -6.14 9.63 7.47
CA LEU A 98 -6.04 8.62 6.43
C LEU A 98 -6.13 9.31 5.07
N VAL A 99 -5.09 9.18 4.26
CA VAL A 99 -5.04 9.64 2.87
C VAL A 99 -4.90 8.42 1.96
N TRP A 100 -5.73 8.32 0.92
CA TRP A 100 -5.85 7.07 0.17
C TRP A 100 -6.21 7.31 -1.30
N GLY A 101 -5.61 6.52 -2.20
CA GLY A 101 -6.07 6.45 -3.59
C GLY A 101 -7.38 5.64 -3.69
N ASP A 102 -8.43 6.24 -4.26
CA ASP A 102 -9.74 5.58 -4.34
C ASP A 102 -9.79 4.46 -5.40
N LYS A 103 -8.75 4.36 -6.23
CA LYS A 103 -8.58 3.34 -7.27
C LYS A 103 -7.36 2.45 -7.04
N ASP A 104 -6.89 2.37 -5.77
CA ASP A 104 -5.78 1.47 -5.42
C ASP A 104 -6.17 0.01 -5.72
N PRO A 105 -5.44 -0.69 -6.62
CA PRO A 105 -5.77 -2.06 -6.98
C PRO A 105 -5.38 -3.07 -5.90
N TYR A 106 -4.50 -2.71 -4.98
CA TYR A 106 -3.99 -3.60 -3.93
C TYR A 106 -4.71 -3.43 -2.61
N PHE A 107 -4.84 -2.19 -2.14
CA PHE A 107 -5.50 -1.86 -0.88
C PHE A 107 -6.80 -1.11 -1.16
N LEU A 108 -7.88 -1.85 -1.26
CA LEU A 108 -9.17 -1.32 -1.65
C LEU A 108 -9.69 -0.22 -0.71
N PRO A 109 -10.45 0.77 -1.21
CA PRO A 109 -11.06 1.85 -0.42
C PRO A 109 -11.86 1.37 0.79
N GLU A 110 -12.43 0.15 0.72
CA GLU A 110 -13.14 -0.49 1.82
C GLU A 110 -12.23 -0.75 3.03
N GLY A 111 -10.93 -1.00 2.79
CA GLY A 111 -9.92 -1.12 3.84
C GLY A 111 -9.73 0.21 4.58
N ALA A 112 -9.61 1.31 3.84
CA ALA A 112 -9.50 2.65 4.42
C ALA A 112 -10.77 3.02 5.21
N LYS A 113 -11.96 2.75 4.67
CA LYS A 113 -13.24 2.99 5.36
C LYS A 113 -13.38 2.14 6.63
N ALA A 114 -12.80 0.94 6.65
CA ALA A 114 -12.88 0.05 7.81
C ALA A 114 -12.22 0.62 9.07
N TYR A 115 -11.21 1.50 8.94
CA TYR A 115 -10.60 2.20 10.09
C TYR A 115 -11.63 2.98 10.91
N LYS A 116 -12.68 3.51 10.27
CA LYS A 116 -13.75 4.27 10.98
C LYS A 116 -14.53 3.43 11.99
N LYS A 117 -14.48 2.11 11.90
CA LYS A 117 -15.10 1.22 12.91
C LYS A 117 -14.37 1.29 14.25
N ASP A 118 -13.06 1.39 14.21
CA ASP A 118 -12.19 1.42 15.39
C ASP A 118 -11.78 2.86 15.78
N LEU A 119 -11.77 3.77 14.81
CA LEU A 119 -11.41 5.19 14.93
C LEU A 119 -12.50 6.07 14.32
N PRO A 120 -13.67 6.22 14.97
CA PRO A 120 -14.81 6.97 14.41
C PRO A 120 -14.47 8.44 14.10
N ASN A 121 -13.54 9.03 14.83
CA ASN A 121 -13.11 10.41 14.68
C ASN A 121 -11.93 10.60 13.70
N ALA A 122 -11.40 9.54 13.08
CA ALA A 122 -10.36 9.65 12.07
C ALA A 122 -10.83 10.51 10.88
N THR A 123 -9.97 11.37 10.37
CA THR A 123 -10.19 12.06 9.10
C THR A 123 -9.80 11.12 7.96
N LEU A 124 -10.68 10.96 6.97
CA LEU A 124 -10.41 10.11 5.80
C LEU A 124 -10.60 10.94 4.53
N LYS A 125 -9.57 10.99 3.70
CA LYS A 125 -9.56 11.68 2.41
C LYS A 125 -9.23 10.68 1.30
N PHE A 126 -10.00 10.72 0.23
CA PHE A 126 -9.74 9.96 -0.98
C PHE A 126 -9.30 10.88 -2.12
N TYR A 127 -8.38 10.35 -2.93
CA TYR A 127 -7.86 11.03 -4.12
C TYR A 127 -8.14 10.16 -5.36
N ASP A 128 -8.47 10.79 -6.49
CA ASP A 128 -8.77 10.11 -7.76
C ASP A 128 -7.50 9.54 -8.41
N THR A 129 -6.89 8.55 -7.75
CA THR A 129 -5.62 7.95 -8.12
C THR A 129 -5.48 6.51 -7.62
N GLY A 130 -4.39 5.85 -8.02
CA GLY A 130 -4.04 4.47 -7.68
C GLY A 130 -3.21 4.33 -6.41
N HIS A 131 -2.31 3.34 -6.44
CA HIS A 131 -1.55 2.89 -5.28
C HIS A 131 -0.56 3.93 -4.74
N PHE A 132 0.18 4.59 -5.62
CA PHE A 132 1.18 5.61 -5.24
C PHE A 132 0.58 7.02 -5.32
N ALA A 133 -0.34 7.32 -4.39
CA ALA A 133 -1.06 8.59 -4.38
C ALA A 133 -0.16 9.83 -4.32
N LEU A 134 1.02 9.72 -3.71
CA LEU A 134 2.01 10.81 -3.64
C LEU A 134 2.63 11.15 -5.00
N GLU A 135 2.64 10.24 -5.96
CA GLU A 135 3.16 10.54 -7.31
C GLU A 135 2.29 11.55 -8.07
N THR A 136 1.01 11.63 -7.72
CA THR A 136 0.02 12.42 -8.47
C THR A 136 -0.65 13.53 -7.66
N HIS A 137 -0.65 13.44 -6.31
CA HIS A 137 -1.37 14.34 -5.41
C HIS A 137 -0.51 14.80 -4.24
N VAL A 138 0.81 14.98 -4.46
CA VAL A 138 1.76 15.32 -3.38
C VAL A 138 1.39 16.64 -2.70
N ASP A 139 1.02 17.67 -3.46
CA ASP A 139 0.74 19.00 -2.91
C ASP A 139 -0.52 18.98 -2.04
N GLU A 140 -1.58 18.34 -2.51
CA GLU A 140 -2.84 18.22 -1.77
C GLU A 140 -2.65 17.38 -0.50
N ILE A 141 -1.96 16.25 -0.61
CA ILE A 141 -1.68 15.37 0.55
C ILE A 141 -0.78 16.07 1.56
N ALA A 142 0.24 16.79 1.09
CA ALA A 142 1.13 17.57 1.97
C ALA A 142 0.36 18.67 2.72
N ALA A 143 -0.55 19.38 2.05
CA ALA A 143 -1.40 20.39 2.68
C ALA A 143 -2.29 19.78 3.78
N GLU A 144 -2.94 18.64 3.52
CA GLU A 144 -3.75 17.92 4.50
C GLU A 144 -2.92 17.45 5.71
N ILE A 145 -1.71 16.95 5.47
CA ILE A 145 -0.80 16.52 6.55
C ILE A 145 -0.40 17.73 7.41
N LEU A 146 -0.02 18.85 6.81
CA LEU A 146 0.35 20.07 7.54
C LEU A 146 -0.81 20.61 8.37
N GLU A 147 -2.02 20.67 7.80
CA GLU A 147 -3.22 21.06 8.52
C GLU A 147 -3.48 20.13 9.72
N PHE A 148 -3.42 18.81 9.48
CA PHE A 148 -3.59 17.82 10.53
C PHE A 148 -2.57 17.99 11.65
N LEU A 149 -1.29 18.17 11.36
CA LEU A 149 -0.23 18.35 12.34
C LEU A 149 -0.46 19.62 13.18
N ASN A 150 -0.94 20.70 12.58
CA ASN A 150 -1.29 21.93 13.31
C ASN A 150 -2.41 21.70 14.34
N THR A 151 -3.33 20.76 14.10
CA THR A 151 -4.36 20.37 15.08
C THR A 151 -3.82 19.58 16.27
N LEU A 152 -2.60 19.04 16.19
CA LEU A 152 -1.96 18.30 17.29
C LEU A 152 -1.21 19.23 18.25
N SER A 153 -0.84 20.42 17.79
CA SER A 153 -0.03 21.38 18.55
C SER A 153 -0.87 22.33 19.43
N ASN A 154 -2.19 22.25 19.30
CA ASN A 154 -3.17 22.99 20.09
C ASN A 154 -3.89 22.06 21.07
#